data_ea4a7110953132452afb3b26b27d5aff
#
_entry.id   ea4a7110953132452afb3b26b27d5aff
#
_cell.length_a   1.000
_cell.length_b   1.000
_cell.length_c   1.000
_cell.angle_alpha   90.00
_cell.angle_beta   90.00
_cell.angle_gamma   90.00
#
_symmetry.space_group_name_H-M   'P 1'
#
loop_
_entity.id
_entity.type
_entity.pdbx_description
1 polymer ?
#
loop_
_entity_poly.entity_id
_entity_poly.type
_entity_poly.pdbx_seq_one_letter_code
_entity_poly.pdbx_strand_id
1 'polypeptide(L)'
;YADSLGLMMWQDMVSGFATSRKKEEHVNPLATTDWNAPEEHTRQWQKEMFEMIDRLRFYPCITTWVVFNEGWGQHNTVEIVNKVIKYDDTRLINGVTGWTDRGVGDMYDVHNYPVTSMILPENNGNRISVLGEFGGYGWAIKEHIWNPNMRNWGYKNIDGAMALIDSYGRLVYDLETLIAQGLSAAVYTQTTDVEGEVNGLITYDRKVTKIPEGLLHLMHNRLYEITPAKAVTLIADGQNGSKNTRLVSLNGQEL
;
A
#
# COMPACT_ATOMS: atom_id res chain seq x y z
N TYR A 1 -0.17 -18.95 -5.93
CA TYR A 1 -1.22 -18.42 -6.83
C TYR A 1 -0.82 -17.06 -7.42
N ALA A 2 -0.35 -16.08 -6.62
CA ALA A 2 0.03 -14.77 -7.12
C ALA A 2 1.09 -14.86 -8.23
N ASP A 3 2.13 -15.67 -8.04
CA ASP A 3 3.16 -15.95 -9.08
C ASP A 3 2.55 -16.50 -10.36
N SER A 4 1.66 -17.48 -10.24
CA SER A 4 1.04 -18.12 -11.42
C SER A 4 0.05 -17.21 -12.14
N LEU A 5 -0.48 -16.20 -11.48
CA LEU A 5 -1.40 -15.22 -12.04
C LEU A 5 -0.71 -13.92 -12.47
N GLY A 6 0.58 -13.75 -12.19
CA GLY A 6 1.32 -12.52 -12.49
C GLY A 6 0.89 -11.33 -11.63
N LEU A 7 0.38 -11.57 -10.41
CA LEU A 7 -0.03 -10.51 -9.49
C LEU A 7 1.16 -10.03 -8.68
N MET A 8 1.48 -8.76 -8.74
CA MET A 8 2.47 -8.14 -7.88
C MET A 8 1.91 -7.98 -6.46
N MET A 9 2.73 -8.34 -5.47
CA MET A 9 2.37 -8.30 -4.06
C MET A 9 3.29 -7.37 -3.29
N TRP A 10 2.71 -6.55 -2.43
CA TRP A 10 3.41 -5.86 -1.37
C TRP A 10 3.17 -6.65 -0.08
N GLN A 11 4.25 -6.99 0.61
CA GLN A 11 4.18 -7.79 1.81
C GLN A 11 4.49 -6.94 3.02
N ASP A 12 3.49 -6.74 3.86
CA ASP A 12 3.64 -6.00 5.10
C ASP A 12 4.21 -6.86 6.20
N MET A 13 5.09 -6.27 7.00
CA MET A 13 5.35 -6.74 8.34
C MET A 13 4.15 -6.44 9.23
N VAL A 14 3.88 -7.32 10.18
CA VAL A 14 2.80 -7.10 11.13
C VAL A 14 3.00 -5.79 11.88
N SER A 15 2.03 -4.91 11.79
CA SER A 15 1.94 -3.63 12.50
C SER A 15 0.91 -3.72 13.62
N GLY A 16 1.04 -2.89 14.64
CA GLY A 16 0.09 -2.89 15.75
C GLY A 16 0.78 -2.71 17.09
N PHE A 17 0.79 -3.70 17.94
CA PHE A 17 1.30 -3.66 19.33
C PHE A 17 0.55 -2.71 20.26
N ALA A 18 -0.50 -2.09 19.80
CA ALA A 18 -1.39 -1.35 20.66
C ALA A 18 -2.22 -2.34 21.48
N THR A 19 -1.85 -2.55 22.71
CA THR A 19 -2.88 -3.00 23.64
C THR A 19 -3.93 -1.89 23.74
N SER A 20 -5.19 -2.25 23.83
CA SER A 20 -6.33 -1.30 23.86
C SER A 20 -6.19 -0.13 24.87
N ARG A 21 -5.27 -0.23 25.80
CA ARG A 21 -5.03 0.74 26.89
C ARG A 21 -3.86 1.71 26.61
N LYS A 22 -3.05 1.47 25.59
CA LYS A 22 -1.83 2.26 25.29
C LYS A 22 -1.71 2.62 23.81
N LYS A 23 -2.82 2.64 23.10
CA LYS A 23 -2.87 2.94 21.66
C LYS A 23 -2.16 4.25 21.31
N GLU A 24 -2.28 5.24 22.17
CA GLU A 24 -1.70 6.57 21.98
C GLU A 24 -0.18 6.60 22.09
N GLU A 25 0.42 5.63 22.80
CA GLU A 25 1.89 5.52 22.92
C GLU A 25 2.52 4.96 21.66
N HIS A 26 1.76 4.18 20.86
CA HIS A 26 2.27 3.42 19.72
C HIS A 26 1.85 3.99 18.38
N VAL A 27 0.83 4.82 18.35
CA VAL A 27 0.26 5.39 17.14
C VAL A 27 -0.09 6.85 17.36
N ASN A 28 0.70 7.69 16.79
CA ASN A 28 0.34 9.09 16.60
C ASN A 28 0.61 9.44 15.14
N PRO A 29 -0.41 9.51 14.30
CA PRO A 29 -0.23 9.82 12.87
C PRO A 29 0.39 11.21 12.62
N LEU A 30 0.42 12.07 13.63
CA LEU A 30 1.09 13.37 13.58
C LEU A 30 2.46 13.34 14.28
N ALA A 31 2.89 12.19 14.82
CA ALA A 31 4.17 12.10 15.51
C ALA A 31 5.34 12.33 14.54
N THR A 32 6.20 13.24 14.93
CA THR A 32 7.48 13.48 14.25
C THR A 32 8.60 12.56 14.78
N THR A 33 8.31 11.79 15.83
CA THR A 33 9.25 10.91 16.50
C THR A 33 8.68 9.50 16.59
N ASP A 34 9.57 8.53 16.56
CA ASP A 34 9.23 7.13 16.71
C ASP A 34 8.87 6.78 18.16
N TRP A 35 8.14 5.69 18.33
CA TRP A 35 7.91 5.11 19.62
C TRP A 35 9.24 4.64 20.25
N ASN A 36 9.44 4.93 21.53
CA ASN A 36 10.57 4.40 22.30
C ASN A 36 10.26 2.97 22.75
N ALA A 37 10.40 2.03 21.81
CA ALA A 37 10.10 0.63 22.05
C ALA A 37 11.11 0.01 23.03
N PRO A 38 10.67 -0.92 23.90
CA PRO A 38 11.60 -1.73 24.69
C PRO A 38 12.56 -2.51 23.78
N GLU A 39 13.81 -2.66 24.22
CA GLU A 39 14.86 -3.34 23.44
C GLU A 39 14.47 -4.78 23.06
N GLU A 40 13.85 -5.50 23.98
CA GLU A 40 13.36 -6.87 23.72
C GLU A 40 12.31 -6.89 22.61
N HIS A 41 11.40 -5.92 22.60
CA HIS A 41 10.39 -5.76 21.54
C HIS A 41 11.07 -5.53 20.18
N THR A 42 11.98 -4.55 20.11
CA THR A 42 12.73 -4.23 18.89
C THR A 42 13.48 -5.45 18.35
N ARG A 43 14.13 -6.19 19.24
CA ARG A 43 14.87 -7.41 18.86
C ARG A 43 13.94 -8.49 18.31
N GLN A 44 12.80 -8.74 18.99
CA GLN A 44 11.83 -9.75 18.53
C GLN A 44 11.19 -9.34 17.21
N TRP A 45 10.80 -8.07 17.07
CA TRP A 45 10.20 -7.55 15.84
C TRP A 45 11.16 -7.67 14.64
N GLN A 46 12.43 -7.28 14.81
CA GLN A 46 13.44 -7.42 13.76
C GLN A 46 13.68 -8.89 13.40
N LYS A 47 13.72 -9.78 14.37
CA LYS A 47 13.83 -11.23 14.10
C LYS A 47 12.69 -11.71 13.22
N GLU A 48 11.45 -11.37 13.56
CA GLU A 48 10.27 -11.77 12.79
C GLU A 48 10.26 -11.15 11.39
N MET A 49 10.67 -9.90 11.23
CA MET A 49 10.82 -9.24 9.92
C MET A 49 11.80 -10.00 9.02
N PHE A 50 12.97 -10.35 9.52
CA PHE A 50 13.96 -11.05 8.72
C PHE A 50 13.56 -12.51 8.44
N GLU A 51 12.92 -13.19 9.38
CA GLU A 51 12.35 -14.51 9.16
C GLU A 51 11.23 -14.50 8.09
N MET A 52 10.40 -13.45 8.08
CA MET A 52 9.39 -13.25 7.04
C MET A 52 10.05 -13.10 5.66
N ILE A 53 11.06 -12.24 5.55
CA ILE A 53 11.80 -12.05 4.30
C ILE A 53 12.42 -13.38 3.86
N ASP A 54 13.12 -14.10 4.73
CA ASP A 54 13.77 -15.38 4.41
C ASP A 54 12.80 -16.43 3.88
N ARG A 55 11.59 -16.46 4.43
CA ARG A 55 10.54 -17.40 4.02
C ARG A 55 9.85 -17.01 2.73
N LEU A 56 9.73 -15.72 2.45
CA LEU A 56 8.89 -15.23 1.38
C LEU A 56 9.66 -14.68 0.17
N ARG A 57 10.92 -14.28 0.29
CA ARG A 57 11.74 -13.76 -0.83
C ARG A 57 11.91 -14.75 -1.99
N PHE A 58 11.58 -15.99 -1.77
CA PHE A 58 11.57 -17.03 -2.80
C PHE A 58 10.47 -16.80 -3.86
N TYR A 59 9.41 -16.05 -3.52
CA TYR A 59 8.29 -15.81 -4.40
C TYR A 59 8.51 -14.53 -5.23
N PRO A 60 8.70 -14.64 -6.58
CA PRO A 60 8.93 -13.46 -7.43
C PRO A 60 7.77 -12.47 -7.46
N CYS A 61 6.55 -12.89 -7.18
CA CYS A 61 5.39 -11.98 -7.09
C CYS A 61 5.53 -10.91 -6.01
N ILE A 62 6.29 -11.17 -4.94
CA ILE A 62 6.56 -10.16 -3.91
C ILE A 62 7.58 -9.18 -4.46
N THR A 63 7.14 -7.98 -4.73
CA THR A 63 7.95 -6.91 -5.32
C THR A 63 8.40 -5.87 -4.30
N THR A 64 7.72 -5.81 -3.16
CA THR A 64 7.94 -4.77 -2.15
C THR A 64 7.79 -5.34 -0.74
N TRP A 65 8.71 -5.00 0.14
CA TRP A 65 8.57 -5.18 1.58
C TRP A 65 8.04 -3.88 2.19
N VAL A 66 6.96 -3.97 2.96
CA VAL A 66 6.41 -2.86 3.74
C VAL A 66 6.84 -3.05 5.20
N VAL A 67 7.61 -2.10 5.72
CA VAL A 67 8.24 -2.23 7.04
C VAL A 67 7.30 -1.76 8.14
N PHE A 68 6.73 -0.57 8.03
CA PHE A 68 5.76 -0.01 8.98
C PHE A 68 4.52 0.51 8.27
N ASN A 69 3.36 0.25 8.86
CA ASN A 69 2.08 0.78 8.37
C ASN A 69 1.54 1.83 9.33
N GLU A 70 1.23 3.03 8.81
CA GLU A 70 0.46 4.09 9.46
C GLU A 70 0.95 4.50 10.87
N GLY A 71 2.22 4.33 11.14
CA GLY A 71 2.80 4.63 12.46
C GLY A 71 2.52 3.59 13.54
N TRP A 72 1.79 2.51 13.24
CA TRP A 72 1.47 1.47 14.21
C TRP A 72 2.73 0.72 14.68
N GLY A 73 3.11 0.93 15.95
CA GLY A 73 4.30 0.33 16.53
C GLY A 73 5.61 0.78 15.88
N GLN A 74 5.60 1.88 15.14
CA GLN A 74 6.76 2.42 14.44
C GLN A 74 7.84 2.86 15.42
N HIS A 75 9.04 2.27 15.27
CA HIS A 75 10.17 2.50 16.17
C HIS A 75 11.49 2.32 15.42
N ASN A 76 12.51 3.08 15.81
CA ASN A 76 13.85 3.04 15.22
C ASN A 76 13.83 2.99 13.68
N THR A 77 12.90 3.70 13.08
CA THR A 77 12.49 3.52 11.68
C THR A 77 13.66 3.58 10.72
N VAL A 78 14.46 4.63 10.76
CA VAL A 78 15.59 4.82 9.83
C VAL A 78 16.60 3.68 9.94
N GLU A 79 16.93 3.26 11.16
CA GLU A 79 17.87 2.17 11.40
C GLU A 79 17.32 0.84 10.86
N ILE A 80 16.06 0.53 11.19
CA ILE A 80 15.42 -0.74 10.80
C ILE A 80 15.24 -0.81 9.30
N VAL A 81 14.72 0.23 8.66
CA VAL A 81 14.53 0.26 7.20
C VAL A 81 15.86 0.11 6.47
N ASN A 82 16.92 0.78 6.93
CA ASN A 82 18.26 0.62 6.36
C ASN A 82 18.83 -0.79 6.54
N LYS A 83 18.48 -1.49 7.62
CA LYS A 83 18.84 -2.91 7.79
C LYS A 83 18.10 -3.79 6.78
N VAL A 84 16.79 -3.54 6.57
CA VAL A 84 15.98 -4.29 5.60
C VAL A 84 16.53 -4.09 4.18
N ILE A 85 16.84 -2.84 3.78
CA ILE A 85 17.46 -2.52 2.48
C ILE A 85 18.77 -3.33 2.26
N LYS A 86 19.58 -3.48 3.31
CA LYS A 86 20.83 -4.25 3.23
C LYS A 86 20.60 -5.75 3.25
N TYR A 87 19.51 -6.20 3.87
CA TYR A 87 19.21 -7.62 4.02
C TYR A 87 18.64 -8.24 2.75
N ASP A 88 17.76 -7.52 2.06
CA ASP A 88 17.25 -7.88 0.75
C ASP A 88 17.30 -6.68 -0.19
N ASP A 89 18.31 -6.66 -1.06
CA ASP A 89 18.51 -5.61 -2.07
C ASP A 89 17.84 -5.93 -3.41
N THR A 90 17.03 -7.00 -3.45
CA THR A 90 16.35 -7.46 -4.67
C THR A 90 14.90 -7.00 -4.77
N ARG A 91 14.37 -6.38 -3.71
CA ARG A 91 12.98 -5.87 -3.62
C ARG A 91 12.98 -4.38 -3.30
N LEU A 92 11.90 -3.70 -3.67
CA LEU A 92 11.65 -2.35 -3.23
C LEU A 92 11.27 -2.35 -1.74
N ILE A 93 11.63 -1.28 -1.05
CA ILE A 93 11.32 -1.11 0.36
C ILE A 93 10.41 0.09 0.54
N ASN A 94 9.17 -0.17 0.98
CA ASN A 94 8.29 0.85 1.51
C ASN A 94 8.56 0.97 3.01
N GLY A 95 9.29 1.98 3.39
CA GLY A 95 9.78 2.11 4.77
C GLY A 95 8.66 2.39 5.76
N VAL A 96 7.73 3.27 5.37
CA VAL A 96 6.52 3.62 6.14
C VAL A 96 5.41 3.96 5.18
N THR A 97 4.26 3.32 5.34
CA THR A 97 3.06 3.69 4.60
C THR A 97 2.25 4.75 5.33
N GLY A 98 1.47 5.52 4.59
CA GLY A 98 0.53 6.48 5.16
C GLY A 98 1.16 7.84 5.47
N TRP A 99 1.21 8.25 6.72
CA TRP A 99 1.43 9.64 7.10
C TRP A 99 2.56 9.91 8.10
N THR A 100 3.31 8.88 8.50
CA THR A 100 4.43 9.03 9.45
C THR A 100 5.79 8.83 8.81
N ASP A 101 5.96 9.29 7.58
CA ASP A 101 7.21 9.16 6.82
C ASP A 101 8.44 9.65 7.59
N ARG A 102 9.57 8.96 7.40
CA ARG A 102 10.88 9.29 8.01
C ARG A 102 11.98 9.50 6.97
N GLY A 103 11.61 9.69 5.71
CA GLY A 103 12.56 9.97 4.64
C GLY A 103 13.47 8.80 4.28
N VAL A 104 13.03 7.57 4.47
CA VAL A 104 13.81 6.35 4.26
C VAL A 104 13.02 5.31 3.48
N GLY A 105 13.71 4.44 2.72
CA GLY A 105 13.09 3.50 1.79
C GLY A 105 13.01 4.04 0.37
N ASP A 106 12.50 3.22 -0.54
CA ASP A 106 12.43 3.54 -1.97
C ASP A 106 11.16 4.31 -2.34
N MET A 107 10.14 4.28 -1.48
CA MET A 107 8.82 4.86 -1.74
C MET A 107 8.49 6.00 -0.79
N TYR A 108 7.77 7.00 -1.30
CA TYR A 108 7.01 7.94 -0.50
C TYR A 108 5.54 7.57 -0.65
N ASP A 109 4.99 6.98 0.39
CA ASP A 109 3.64 6.45 0.41
C ASP A 109 2.68 7.40 1.13
N VAL A 110 1.48 7.51 0.59
CA VAL A 110 0.37 8.19 1.25
C VAL A 110 -0.84 7.27 1.33
N HIS A 111 -1.62 7.41 2.41
CA HIS A 111 -2.95 6.83 2.53
C HIS A 111 -3.97 7.96 2.49
N ASN A 112 -4.98 7.87 1.66
CA ASN A 112 -5.99 8.91 1.54
C ASN A 112 -7.39 8.35 1.33
N TYR A 113 -8.27 8.67 2.26
CA TYR A 113 -9.64 8.19 2.25
C TYR A 113 -10.64 9.34 2.33
N PRO A 114 -11.71 9.29 1.57
CA PRO A 114 -12.11 8.29 0.57
C PRO A 114 -11.67 8.64 -0.87
N VAL A 115 -10.66 9.47 -1.04
CA VAL A 115 -10.21 10.05 -2.32
C VAL A 115 -8.80 9.61 -2.68
N THR A 116 -8.30 10.04 -3.82
CA THR A 116 -6.94 9.80 -4.29
C THR A 116 -6.04 11.01 -4.02
N SER A 117 -4.76 10.79 -3.80
CA SER A 117 -3.72 11.83 -3.76
C SER A 117 -2.34 11.22 -3.93
N MET A 118 -1.33 12.06 -4.09
CA MET A 118 0.06 11.65 -4.05
C MET A 118 0.95 12.82 -3.59
N ILE A 119 2.17 12.51 -3.21
CA ILE A 119 3.22 13.53 -3.14
C ILE A 119 3.84 13.66 -4.54
N LEU A 120 3.88 14.87 -5.07
CA LEU A 120 4.43 15.11 -6.40
C LEU A 120 5.92 14.74 -6.46
N PRO A 121 6.42 14.25 -7.61
CA PRO A 121 7.80 13.81 -7.75
C PRO A 121 8.87 14.83 -7.33
N GLU A 122 8.61 16.11 -7.51
CA GLU A 122 9.51 17.19 -7.06
C GLU A 122 9.59 17.33 -5.53
N ASN A 123 8.65 16.74 -4.80
CA ASN A 123 8.54 16.84 -3.33
C ASN A 123 8.74 15.48 -2.63
N ASN A 124 9.02 14.41 -3.37
CA ASN A 124 9.08 13.04 -2.81
C ASN A 124 10.47 12.63 -2.28
N GLY A 125 11.44 13.53 -2.30
CA GLY A 125 12.80 13.25 -1.82
C GLY A 125 13.56 12.24 -2.68
N ASN A 126 13.37 12.26 -4.00
CA ASN A 126 13.91 11.29 -4.97
C ASN A 126 13.47 9.84 -4.73
N ARG A 127 12.28 9.66 -4.20
CA ARG A 127 11.64 8.36 -4.00
C ARG A 127 10.49 8.16 -4.98
N ILE A 128 9.94 6.97 -5.01
CA ILE A 128 8.80 6.62 -5.84
C ILE A 128 7.52 7.12 -5.16
N SER A 129 6.72 7.94 -5.84
CA SER A 129 5.43 8.38 -5.32
C SER A 129 4.38 7.29 -5.48
N VAL A 130 3.79 6.85 -4.38
CA VAL A 130 2.77 5.81 -4.36
C VAL A 130 1.58 6.19 -3.46
N LEU A 131 0.43 5.59 -3.75
CA LEU A 131 -0.80 5.70 -2.98
C LEU A 131 -1.13 4.32 -2.43
N GLY A 132 -0.54 3.97 -1.28
CA GLY A 132 -0.57 2.61 -0.71
C GLY A 132 -1.95 2.19 -0.24
N GLU A 133 -2.80 3.16 0.14
CA GLU A 133 -4.19 2.89 0.44
C GLU A 133 -5.08 4.06 0.03
N PHE A 134 -6.25 3.75 -0.58
CA PHE A 134 -7.21 4.77 -0.95
C PHE A 134 -8.63 4.23 -1.13
N GLY A 135 -9.60 5.12 -1.21
CA GLY A 135 -10.99 4.81 -1.50
C GLY A 135 -11.76 4.31 -0.31
N GLY A 136 -11.84 3.01 -0.12
CA GLY A 136 -12.49 2.43 1.05
C GLY A 136 -14.01 2.66 1.11
N TYR A 137 -14.70 2.61 -0.03
CA TYR A 137 -16.15 2.81 -0.09
C TYR A 137 -16.90 1.59 0.45
N GLY A 138 -17.59 1.78 1.59
CA GLY A 138 -18.33 0.73 2.27
C GLY A 138 -19.75 0.57 1.76
N TRP A 139 -20.08 -0.63 1.29
CA TRP A 139 -21.43 -1.05 0.97
C TRP A 139 -21.72 -2.42 1.60
N ALA A 140 -22.52 -2.41 2.66
CA ALA A 140 -22.96 -3.63 3.32
C ALA A 140 -24.08 -4.30 2.51
N ILE A 141 -23.80 -5.45 1.92
CA ILE A 141 -24.82 -6.26 1.22
C ILE A 141 -25.44 -7.20 2.23
N LYS A 142 -26.73 -6.98 2.52
CA LYS A 142 -27.52 -7.83 3.43
C LYS A 142 -27.35 -9.30 3.04
N GLU A 143 -27.20 -10.17 4.04
CA GLU A 143 -26.97 -11.61 3.88
C GLU A 143 -25.53 -12.00 3.46
N HIS A 144 -24.68 -11.03 3.10
CA HIS A 144 -23.29 -11.22 2.73
C HIS A 144 -22.33 -10.42 3.61
N ILE A 145 -22.72 -10.10 4.85
CA ILE A 145 -21.89 -9.46 5.88
C ILE A 145 -21.44 -10.48 6.92
N TRP A 146 -20.25 -10.27 7.46
CA TRP A 146 -19.67 -11.18 8.46
C TRP A 146 -20.54 -11.34 9.70
N ASN A 147 -20.95 -10.22 10.30
CA ASN A 147 -21.77 -10.20 11.49
C ASN A 147 -22.78 -9.04 11.47
N PRO A 148 -24.08 -9.32 11.37
CA PRO A 148 -25.11 -8.27 11.34
C PRO A 148 -25.28 -7.53 12.68
N ASN A 149 -24.75 -8.08 13.78
CA ASN A 149 -24.85 -7.47 15.11
C ASN A 149 -23.68 -6.58 15.48
N MET A 150 -22.69 -6.41 14.58
CA MET A 150 -21.60 -5.49 14.76
C MET A 150 -21.75 -4.26 13.85
N ARG A 151 -20.99 -3.21 14.12
CA ARG A 151 -20.91 -2.07 13.23
C ARG A 151 -20.26 -2.50 11.91
N ASN A 152 -20.99 -2.34 10.81
CA ASN A 152 -20.47 -2.49 9.48
C ASN A 152 -20.14 -1.09 8.93
N TRP A 153 -18.95 -0.90 8.35
CA TRP A 153 -18.43 0.42 8.01
C TRP A 153 -17.48 0.41 6.79
N GLY A 154 -17.29 1.57 6.22
CA GLY A 154 -16.21 1.91 5.29
C GLY A 154 -15.80 3.36 5.55
N TYR A 155 -14.74 3.82 4.94
CA TYR A 155 -14.29 5.21 5.10
C TYR A 155 -15.32 6.21 4.57
N LYS A 156 -16.09 5.80 3.57
CA LYS A 156 -17.33 6.48 3.15
C LYS A 156 -18.37 5.42 2.83
N ASN A 157 -19.50 5.47 3.52
CA ASN A 157 -20.60 4.56 3.26
C ASN A 157 -21.31 4.94 1.96
N ILE A 158 -21.62 3.95 1.17
CA ILE A 158 -22.30 4.03 -0.13
C ILE A 158 -23.59 3.25 -0.05
N ASP A 159 -24.64 3.74 -0.68
CA ASP A 159 -25.92 3.06 -0.75
C ASP A 159 -26.18 2.52 -2.16
N GLY A 160 -25.90 1.23 -2.33
CA GLY A 160 -26.20 0.47 -3.53
C GLY A 160 -25.11 0.45 -4.60
N ALA A 161 -25.31 -0.48 -5.53
CA ALA A 161 -24.33 -0.81 -6.55
C ALA A 161 -24.00 0.38 -7.48
N MET A 162 -25.01 1.12 -7.94
CA MET A 162 -24.80 2.22 -8.88
C MET A 162 -23.97 3.33 -8.26
N ALA A 163 -24.26 3.69 -6.98
CA ALA A 163 -23.49 4.70 -6.27
C ALA A 163 -22.04 4.24 -6.03
N LEU A 164 -21.81 2.94 -5.80
CA LEU A 164 -20.47 2.37 -5.68
C LEU A 164 -19.73 2.43 -7.03
N ILE A 165 -20.37 2.02 -8.11
CA ILE A 165 -19.80 2.05 -9.47
C ILE A 165 -19.39 3.49 -9.85
N ASP A 166 -20.29 4.45 -9.65
CA ASP A 166 -20.00 5.87 -9.94
C ASP A 166 -18.84 6.41 -9.09
N SER A 167 -18.84 6.10 -7.80
CA SER A 167 -17.80 6.58 -6.88
C SER A 167 -16.43 5.94 -7.19
N TYR A 168 -16.41 4.64 -7.45
CA TYR A 168 -15.19 3.93 -7.84
C TYR A 168 -14.66 4.41 -9.20
N GLY A 169 -15.55 4.60 -10.16
CA GLY A 169 -15.19 5.12 -11.49
C GLY A 169 -14.55 6.52 -11.42
N ARG A 170 -14.98 7.37 -10.48
CA ARG A 170 -14.34 8.67 -10.24
C ARG A 170 -12.93 8.51 -9.67
N LEU A 171 -12.72 7.57 -8.73
CA LEU A 171 -11.36 7.29 -8.23
C LEU A 171 -10.43 6.85 -9.35
N VAL A 172 -10.91 5.97 -10.24
CA VAL A 172 -10.10 5.52 -11.40
C VAL A 172 -9.79 6.70 -12.33
N TYR A 173 -10.76 7.57 -12.60
CA TYR A 173 -10.52 8.77 -13.39
C TYR A 173 -9.51 9.73 -12.75
N ASP A 174 -9.57 9.91 -11.42
CA ASP A 174 -8.61 10.73 -10.70
C ASP A 174 -7.20 10.11 -10.75
N LEU A 175 -7.09 8.76 -10.68
CA LEU A 175 -5.82 8.06 -10.84
C LEU A 175 -5.18 8.30 -12.21
N GLU A 176 -5.95 8.42 -13.29
CA GLU A 176 -5.42 8.74 -14.62
C GLU A 176 -4.59 10.06 -14.58
N THR A 177 -5.14 11.06 -13.88
CA THR A 177 -4.44 12.34 -13.70
C THR A 177 -3.17 12.20 -12.86
N LEU A 178 -3.25 11.45 -11.76
CA LEU A 178 -2.09 11.24 -10.88
C LEU A 178 -0.99 10.42 -11.57
N ILE A 179 -1.34 9.41 -12.36
CA ILE A 179 -0.39 8.63 -13.17
C ILE A 179 0.33 9.55 -14.16
N ALA A 180 -0.40 10.42 -14.87
CA ALA A 180 0.20 11.40 -15.76
C ALA A 180 1.17 12.35 -15.04
N GLN A 181 0.98 12.58 -13.74
CA GLN A 181 1.84 13.41 -12.89
C GLN A 181 2.99 12.63 -12.23
N GLY A 182 3.06 11.29 -12.38
CA GLY A 182 4.14 10.46 -11.88
C GLY A 182 3.79 9.51 -10.73
N LEU A 183 2.50 9.28 -10.45
CA LEU A 183 2.09 8.21 -9.54
C LEU A 183 2.49 6.86 -10.14
N SER A 184 3.22 6.05 -9.35
CA SER A 184 3.80 4.80 -9.85
C SER A 184 3.06 3.55 -9.39
N ALA A 185 2.30 3.63 -8.30
CA ALA A 185 1.45 2.55 -7.82
C ALA A 185 0.29 3.09 -6.98
N ALA A 186 -0.81 2.34 -6.97
CA ALA A 186 -1.96 2.62 -6.12
C ALA A 186 -2.63 1.30 -5.69
N VAL A 187 -3.06 1.23 -4.42
CA VAL A 187 -3.74 0.06 -3.85
C VAL A 187 -5.09 0.46 -3.28
N TYR A 188 -6.16 -0.02 -3.90
CA TYR A 188 -7.52 0.24 -3.40
C TYR A 188 -7.81 -0.56 -2.14
N THR A 189 -8.38 0.08 -1.14
CA THR A 189 -8.83 -0.55 0.10
C THR A 189 -10.33 -0.88 0.01
N GLN A 190 -10.70 -2.16 -0.26
CA GLN A 190 -9.85 -3.32 -0.35
C GLN A 190 -10.42 -4.37 -1.32
N THR A 191 -9.75 -5.52 -1.46
CA THR A 191 -10.23 -6.58 -2.37
C THR A 191 -11.49 -7.25 -1.85
N THR A 192 -11.51 -7.62 -0.57
CA THR A 192 -12.66 -8.32 0.05
C THR A 192 -13.05 -7.65 1.36
N ASP A 193 -14.33 -7.70 1.71
CA ASP A 193 -14.77 -7.32 3.05
C ASP A 193 -14.05 -8.17 4.12
N VAL A 194 -13.73 -7.54 5.24
CA VAL A 194 -13.08 -8.18 6.38
C VAL A 194 -13.82 -7.80 7.65
N GLU A 195 -14.44 -8.78 8.33
CA GLU A 195 -15.22 -8.57 9.54
C GLU A 195 -16.27 -7.47 9.38
N GLY A 196 -16.19 -6.38 10.14
CA GLY A 196 -17.11 -5.24 10.05
C GLY A 196 -16.74 -4.21 8.99
N GLU A 197 -15.58 -4.33 8.35
CA GLU A 197 -15.13 -3.44 7.30
C GLU A 197 -15.68 -3.92 5.95
N VAL A 198 -16.65 -3.19 5.39
CA VAL A 198 -17.44 -3.59 4.22
C VAL A 198 -17.10 -2.77 2.97
N ASN A 199 -15.87 -2.41 2.79
CA ASN A 199 -15.33 -1.63 1.67
C ASN A 199 -14.60 -2.48 0.60
N GLY A 200 -14.69 -3.81 0.71
CA GLY A 200 -14.18 -4.73 -0.30
C GLY A 200 -14.94 -4.60 -1.63
N LEU A 201 -14.28 -4.92 -2.73
CA LEU A 201 -14.91 -5.11 -4.03
C LEU A 201 -15.69 -6.43 -4.10
N ILE A 202 -15.40 -7.35 -3.18
CA ILE A 202 -16.03 -8.66 -3.05
C ILE A 202 -16.50 -8.82 -1.58
N THR A 203 -17.65 -9.43 -1.39
CA THR A 203 -18.17 -9.73 -0.03
C THR A 203 -17.26 -10.70 0.72
N TYR A 204 -17.32 -10.70 2.07
CA TYR A 204 -16.45 -11.55 2.92
C TYR A 204 -16.55 -13.04 2.59
N ASP A 205 -17.76 -13.50 2.20
CA ASP A 205 -18.03 -14.89 1.83
C ASP A 205 -17.68 -15.23 0.37
N ARG A 206 -17.13 -14.27 -0.39
CA ARG A 206 -16.72 -14.36 -1.80
C ARG A 206 -17.85 -14.67 -2.78
N LYS A 207 -19.10 -14.49 -2.39
CA LYS A 207 -20.26 -14.83 -3.25
C LYS A 207 -20.70 -13.69 -4.15
N VAL A 208 -20.42 -12.45 -3.79
CA VAL A 208 -20.85 -11.28 -4.55
C VAL A 208 -19.67 -10.39 -4.90
N THR A 209 -19.43 -10.17 -6.17
CA THR A 209 -18.58 -9.10 -6.69
C THR A 209 -19.43 -7.84 -6.77
N LYS A 210 -19.10 -6.82 -5.97
CA LYS A 210 -19.94 -5.63 -5.78
C LYS A 210 -19.99 -4.72 -7.00
N ILE A 211 -18.94 -4.72 -7.81
CA ILE A 211 -18.89 -4.07 -9.13
C ILE A 211 -18.74 -5.16 -10.18
N PRO A 212 -19.55 -5.18 -11.25
CA PRO A 212 -19.42 -6.18 -12.30
C PRO A 212 -17.99 -6.27 -12.86
N GLU A 213 -17.45 -7.48 -12.99
CA GLU A 213 -16.05 -7.72 -13.40
C GLU A 213 -15.72 -7.04 -14.74
N GLY A 214 -16.64 -7.07 -15.71
CA GLY A 214 -16.44 -6.41 -16.99
C GLY A 214 -16.28 -4.89 -16.88
N LEU A 215 -16.95 -4.26 -15.92
CA LEU A 215 -16.77 -2.82 -15.65
C LEU A 215 -15.45 -2.54 -14.95
N LEU A 216 -15.06 -3.37 -13.96
CA LEU A 216 -13.74 -3.25 -13.33
C LEU A 216 -12.63 -3.38 -14.36
N HIS A 217 -12.72 -4.39 -15.22
CA HIS A 217 -11.72 -4.61 -16.27
C HIS A 217 -11.64 -3.41 -17.24
N LEU A 218 -12.79 -2.88 -17.66
CA LEU A 218 -12.83 -1.71 -18.53
C LEU A 218 -12.19 -0.47 -17.86
N MET A 219 -12.51 -0.22 -16.59
CA MET A 219 -11.96 0.90 -15.84
C MET A 219 -10.45 0.75 -15.65
N HIS A 220 -9.99 -0.43 -15.23
CA HIS A 220 -8.57 -0.65 -14.94
C HIS A 220 -7.70 -0.62 -16.19
N ASN A 221 -8.16 -1.15 -17.32
CA ASN A 221 -7.39 -1.13 -18.57
C ASN A 221 -7.02 0.28 -19.01
N ARG A 222 -7.84 1.27 -18.72
CA ARG A 222 -7.55 2.68 -19.04
C ARG A 222 -6.31 3.19 -18.35
N LEU A 223 -6.02 2.71 -17.12
CA LEU A 223 -4.86 3.15 -16.35
C LEU A 223 -3.53 2.76 -17.02
N TYR A 224 -3.50 1.66 -17.79
CA TYR A 224 -2.31 1.21 -18.51
C TYR A 224 -2.07 1.94 -19.83
N GLU A 225 -3.03 2.74 -20.28
CA GLU A 225 -2.90 3.56 -21.50
C GLU A 225 -2.29 4.94 -21.22
N ILE A 226 -2.15 5.31 -19.95
CA ILE A 226 -1.63 6.62 -19.54
C ILE A 226 -0.10 6.62 -19.61
N THR A 227 0.44 7.59 -20.34
CA THR A 227 1.89 7.83 -20.36
C THR A 227 2.24 8.90 -19.33
N PRO A 228 3.12 8.64 -18.36
CA PRO A 228 3.56 9.65 -17.41
C PRO A 228 4.25 10.81 -18.14
N ALA A 229 3.95 12.04 -17.74
CA ALA A 229 4.53 13.25 -18.35
C ALA A 229 6.04 13.38 -18.10
N LYS A 230 6.55 12.73 -17.06
CA LYS A 230 7.99 12.59 -16.76
C LYS A 230 8.24 11.19 -16.23
N ALA A 231 9.05 10.41 -16.93
CA ALA A 231 9.69 9.27 -16.31
C ALA A 231 10.65 9.82 -15.23
N VAL A 232 10.50 9.40 -13.98
CA VAL A 232 11.49 9.69 -12.94
C VAL A 232 12.69 8.81 -13.27
N THR A 233 13.70 9.41 -13.91
CA THR A 233 14.98 8.75 -14.08
C THR A 233 15.66 8.78 -12.71
N LEU A 234 15.66 7.68 -11.99
CA LEU A 234 16.56 7.48 -10.87
C LEU A 234 17.98 7.39 -11.47
N ILE A 235 18.66 8.51 -11.54
CA ILE A 235 20.09 8.52 -11.82
C ILE A 235 20.73 8.03 -10.52
N ALA A 236 21.12 6.76 -10.49
CA ALA A 236 22.03 6.26 -9.48
C ALA A 236 23.36 7.00 -9.71
N ASP A 237 23.62 8.01 -8.90
CA ASP A 237 24.92 8.67 -8.85
C ASP A 237 25.95 7.62 -8.43
N GLY A 238 26.81 7.27 -9.39
CA GLY A 238 27.78 6.20 -9.27
C GLY A 238 28.95 6.56 -8.36
N GLN A 239 28.73 6.51 -7.07
CA GLN A 239 29.82 6.31 -6.12
C GLN A 239 29.37 5.31 -5.03
N ASN A 240 29.77 4.08 -5.24
CA ASN A 240 29.71 2.88 -4.42
C ASN A 240 28.59 1.88 -4.70
N GLY A 241 28.95 0.86 -5.48
CA GLY A 241 28.28 -0.44 -5.55
C GLY A 241 27.08 -0.48 -6.48
N SER A 242 27.30 -0.93 -7.69
CA SER A 242 26.31 -1.03 -8.77
C SER A 242 25.04 -1.77 -8.33
N LYS A 243 23.96 -1.06 -8.12
CA LYS A 243 22.63 -1.62 -8.35
C LYS A 243 22.26 -1.29 -9.79
N ASN A 244 22.25 -2.28 -10.66
CA ASN A 244 21.62 -2.17 -11.97
C ASN A 244 20.11 -2.21 -11.77
N THR A 245 19.52 -1.10 -11.36
CA THR A 245 18.06 -0.97 -11.31
C THR A 245 17.60 -0.64 -12.73
N ARG A 246 17.05 -1.62 -13.42
CA ARG A 246 16.36 -1.38 -14.70
C ARG A 246 14.96 -0.87 -14.40
N LEU A 247 14.65 0.31 -14.88
CA LEU A 247 13.29 0.82 -14.91
C LEU A 247 12.57 0.17 -16.08
N VAL A 248 11.51 -0.53 -15.79
CA VAL A 248 10.63 -1.11 -16.78
C VAL A 248 9.30 -0.35 -16.70
N SER A 249 8.81 0.16 -17.81
CA SER A 249 7.49 0.75 -17.88
C SER A 249 6.41 -0.28 -17.50
N LEU A 250 5.23 0.14 -17.08
CA LEU A 250 4.10 -0.72 -16.72
C LEU A 250 3.67 -1.70 -17.83
N ASN A 251 4.10 -1.47 -19.06
CA ASN A 251 3.87 -2.36 -20.21
C ASN A 251 5.09 -3.24 -20.55
N GLY A 252 6.10 -3.31 -19.67
CA GLY A 252 7.25 -4.19 -19.84
C GLY A 252 8.34 -3.71 -20.82
N GLN A 253 8.28 -2.47 -21.29
CA GLN A 253 9.35 -1.89 -22.11
C GLN A 253 10.47 -1.32 -21.23
N GLU A 254 11.71 -1.60 -21.59
CA GLU A 254 12.91 -0.98 -21.00
C GLU A 254 12.89 0.52 -21.31
N LEU A 255 12.94 1.38 -20.28
CA LEU A 255 13.05 2.82 -20.42
C LEU A 255 14.50 3.26 -20.42
#